data_562f7270564c01ecd26829c22fba4154
#
_entry.id   562f7270564c01ecd26829c22fba4154
#
_cell.length_a   1.000
_cell.length_b   1.000
_cell.length_c   1.000
_cell.angle_alpha   90.00
_cell.angle_beta   90.00
_cell.angle_gamma   90.00
#
_symmetry.space_group_name_H-M   'P 1'
#
loop_
_entity.id
_entity.type
_entity.pdbx_description
1 polymer ?
#
loop_
_entity_poly.entity_id
_entity_poly.type
_entity_poly.pdbx_seq_one_letter_code
_entity_poly.pdbx_strand_id
1 'polypeptide(L)'
;MVREIEPMEIGLMFWATQDAQTALRTVHELGLHVGQLGVPPELDCDGALNEWKNGLKEFQLIVTSAVCSYMGEQYTDFETVHRTVGFTTEGLRAERIARTKRVSDFAHDLGIPGVSCHIGFIPSDRGEILYQDLRDLTRSLCDHCGKNDQSFVLETGQESAAVLLSFIGDVDRKNLKVNFDPANMIMYQSGDPLNALRVLSSHVISVHCKDAHFPAKGSGLLGSECVLGDGEVNIPAFLKELRELGYKGALSIEREEPDEVKRLADIKAGISRLKKWKVDLGL
;
A
#
# COMPACT_ATOMS: atom_id res chain seq x y z
N MET A 1 28.20 0.47 -5.03
CA MET A 1 27.20 -0.41 -5.66
C MET A 1 25.87 -0.08 -5.01
N VAL A 2 24.81 0.13 -5.78
CA VAL A 2 23.46 0.26 -5.23
C VAL A 2 23.08 -1.14 -4.75
N ARG A 3 22.60 -1.26 -3.49
CA ARG A 3 22.09 -2.51 -2.94
C ARG A 3 20.86 -2.93 -3.77
N GLU A 4 20.76 -4.20 -4.10
CA GLU A 4 19.56 -4.79 -4.68
C GLU A 4 18.68 -5.37 -3.57
N ILE A 5 17.37 -5.36 -3.77
CA ILE A 5 16.40 -5.99 -2.85
C ILE A 5 16.45 -7.49 -3.05
N GLU A 6 16.62 -8.24 -1.97
CA GLU A 6 16.49 -9.69 -2.01
C GLU A 6 15.02 -10.10 -2.21
N PRO A 7 14.74 -11.17 -2.94
CA PRO A 7 13.36 -11.65 -3.08
C PRO A 7 12.68 -11.87 -1.73
N MET A 8 11.49 -11.30 -1.58
CA MET A 8 10.69 -11.36 -0.35
C MET A 8 11.45 -10.85 0.89
N GLU A 9 12.32 -9.86 0.73
CA GLU A 9 12.99 -9.19 1.84
C GLU A 9 11.98 -8.53 2.76
N ILE A 10 12.18 -8.63 4.09
CA ILE A 10 11.28 -8.01 5.06
C ILE A 10 11.51 -6.51 5.08
N GLY A 11 10.44 -5.76 4.88
CA GLY A 11 10.40 -4.31 4.89
C GLY A 11 9.35 -3.76 5.85
N LEU A 12 9.23 -2.44 5.84
CA LEU A 12 8.28 -1.70 6.67
C LEU A 12 7.54 -0.65 5.83
N MET A 13 6.24 -0.53 6.01
CA MET A 13 5.49 0.67 5.67
C MET A 13 5.64 1.68 6.81
N PHE A 14 6.16 2.87 6.53
CA PHE A 14 6.42 3.91 7.52
C PHE A 14 6.09 5.29 6.96
N TRP A 15 5.78 6.25 7.85
CA TRP A 15 5.27 7.55 7.45
C TRP A 15 6.36 8.62 7.38
N ALA A 16 6.30 9.42 6.32
CA ALA A 16 7.14 10.60 6.17
C ALA A 16 6.72 11.71 7.14
N THR A 17 7.73 12.39 7.65
CA THR A 17 7.60 13.64 8.41
C THR A 17 8.55 14.67 7.81
N GLN A 18 8.48 15.93 8.25
CA GLN A 18 9.45 16.95 7.84
C GLN A 18 10.87 16.58 8.31
N ASP A 19 11.00 15.91 9.46
CA ASP A 19 12.27 15.32 9.96
C ASP A 19 12.38 13.87 9.47
N ALA A 20 13.13 13.66 8.38
CA ALA A 20 13.36 12.34 7.82
C ALA A 20 14.22 11.45 8.75
N GLN A 21 15.12 12.03 9.53
CA GLN A 21 16.10 11.30 10.34
C GLN A 21 15.44 10.42 11.39
N THR A 22 14.38 10.91 12.06
CA THR A 22 13.67 10.13 13.09
C THR A 22 12.99 8.90 12.47
N ALA A 23 12.27 9.06 11.36
CA ALA A 23 11.59 7.95 10.70
C ALA A 23 12.59 6.91 10.16
N LEU A 24 13.66 7.36 9.49
CA LEU A 24 14.66 6.48 8.90
C LEU A 24 15.48 5.73 9.97
N ARG A 25 15.80 6.40 11.08
CA ARG A 25 16.49 5.77 12.22
C ARG A 25 15.66 4.64 12.80
N THR A 26 14.35 4.83 12.97
CA THR A 26 13.45 3.78 13.46
C THR A 26 13.49 2.55 12.56
N VAL A 27 13.42 2.72 11.24
CA VAL A 27 13.51 1.59 10.29
C VAL A 27 14.88 0.90 10.39
N HIS A 28 15.94 1.69 10.46
CA HIS A 28 17.32 1.17 10.58
C HIS A 28 17.56 0.39 11.89
N GLU A 29 17.04 0.88 13.02
CA GLU A 29 17.16 0.21 14.34
C GLU A 29 16.36 -1.10 14.40
N LEU A 30 15.34 -1.27 13.54
CA LEU A 30 14.66 -2.54 13.34
C LEU A 30 15.46 -3.53 12.48
N GLY A 31 16.62 -3.11 11.94
CA GLY A 31 17.48 -3.92 11.06
C GLY A 31 16.86 -4.11 9.68
N LEU A 32 16.04 -3.17 9.22
CA LEU A 32 15.39 -3.20 7.92
C LEU A 32 16.06 -2.22 6.95
N HIS A 33 16.09 -2.58 5.66
CA HIS A 33 16.74 -1.81 4.60
C HIS A 33 15.84 -1.59 3.38
N VAL A 34 14.61 -2.01 3.44
CA VAL A 34 13.60 -1.83 2.39
C VAL A 34 12.28 -1.44 3.02
N GLY A 35 11.49 -0.64 2.31
CA GLY A 35 10.17 -0.27 2.80
C GLY A 35 9.30 0.46 1.79
N GLN A 36 8.16 0.91 2.26
CA GLN A 36 7.24 1.81 1.55
C GLN A 36 7.09 3.08 2.39
N LEU A 37 7.05 4.23 1.72
CA LEU A 37 6.99 5.53 2.37
C LEU A 37 5.58 6.11 2.28
N GLY A 38 4.85 6.14 3.39
CA GLY A 38 3.61 6.90 3.50
C GLY A 38 3.89 8.40 3.43
N VAL A 39 3.18 9.09 2.54
CA VAL A 39 3.30 10.55 2.35
C VAL A 39 2.01 11.19 2.87
N PRO A 40 1.98 11.65 4.13
CA PRO A 40 0.79 12.22 4.73
C PRO A 40 0.40 13.53 4.06
N PRO A 41 -0.88 13.93 4.09
CA PRO A 41 -1.37 15.11 3.37
C PRO A 41 -0.71 16.41 3.83
N GLU A 42 -0.23 16.48 5.05
CA GLU A 42 0.43 17.65 5.64
C GLU A 42 1.89 17.84 5.22
N LEU A 43 2.51 16.80 4.63
CA LEU A 43 3.92 16.89 4.24
C LEU A 43 4.10 17.91 3.12
N ASP A 44 4.94 18.91 3.37
CA ASP A 44 5.50 19.76 2.34
C ASP A 44 6.60 18.99 1.59
N CYS A 45 6.22 18.39 0.46
CA CYS A 45 7.13 17.57 -0.34
C CYS A 45 8.37 18.35 -0.81
N ASP A 46 8.19 19.61 -1.21
CA ASP A 46 9.29 20.44 -1.74
C ASP A 46 10.27 20.79 -0.61
N GLY A 47 9.75 21.19 0.55
CA GLY A 47 10.57 21.52 1.72
C GLY A 47 11.30 20.32 2.33
N ALA A 48 10.71 19.10 2.25
CA ALA A 48 11.27 17.88 2.80
C ALA A 48 12.26 17.16 1.86
N LEU A 49 12.26 17.46 0.55
CA LEU A 49 12.95 16.68 -0.48
C LEU A 49 14.44 16.44 -0.17
N ASN A 50 15.18 17.49 0.15
CA ASN A 50 16.63 17.38 0.35
C ASN A 50 16.97 16.54 1.58
N GLU A 51 16.20 16.67 2.64
CA GLU A 51 16.41 15.89 3.86
C GLU A 51 16.13 14.41 3.64
N TRP A 52 14.99 14.08 2.99
CA TRP A 52 14.67 12.71 2.62
C TRP A 52 15.70 12.11 1.68
N LYS A 53 16.16 12.85 0.67
CA LYS A 53 17.19 12.38 -0.28
C LYS A 53 18.50 12.05 0.40
N ASN A 54 18.94 12.91 1.32
CA ASN A 54 20.17 12.69 2.08
C ASN A 54 19.99 11.53 3.08
N GLY A 55 18.89 11.49 3.80
CA GLY A 55 18.61 10.43 4.77
C GLY A 55 18.51 9.06 4.14
N LEU A 56 17.77 8.89 3.04
CA LEU A 56 17.67 7.59 2.34
C LEU A 56 19.06 7.08 1.91
N LYS A 57 19.92 7.98 1.46
CA LYS A 57 21.31 7.64 1.11
C LYS A 57 22.17 7.27 2.33
N GLU A 58 22.05 8.03 3.42
CA GLU A 58 22.79 7.82 4.68
C GLU A 58 22.43 6.46 5.29
N PHE A 59 21.13 6.16 5.43
CA PHE A 59 20.64 4.90 6.00
C PHE A 59 20.64 3.73 5.00
N GLN A 60 21.00 3.96 3.74
CA GLN A 60 20.99 2.97 2.66
C GLN A 60 19.64 2.23 2.56
N LEU A 61 18.54 2.98 2.77
CA LEU A 61 17.19 2.45 2.72
C LEU A 61 16.64 2.55 1.30
N ILE A 62 16.11 1.44 0.78
CA ILE A 62 15.42 1.38 -0.51
C ILE A 62 13.94 1.52 -0.27
N VAL A 63 13.32 2.53 -0.88
CA VAL A 63 11.86 2.71 -0.86
C VAL A 63 11.27 2.22 -2.18
N THR A 64 10.33 1.28 -2.10
CA THR A 64 9.73 0.63 -3.27
C THR A 64 8.49 1.34 -3.81
N SER A 65 7.79 2.08 -2.95
CA SER A 65 6.60 2.85 -3.31
C SER A 65 6.40 4.00 -2.33
N ALA A 66 5.91 5.13 -2.83
CA ALA A 66 5.37 6.22 -2.02
C ALA A 66 3.84 6.06 -1.93
N VAL A 67 3.32 5.93 -0.71
CA VAL A 67 1.88 5.75 -0.46
C VAL A 67 1.26 7.13 -0.20
N CYS A 68 0.49 7.62 -1.15
CA CYS A 68 -0.15 8.94 -1.08
C CYS A 68 -1.45 8.86 -0.28
N SER A 69 -1.58 9.62 0.79
CA SER A 69 -2.84 9.81 1.51
C SER A 69 -3.39 11.22 1.34
N TYR A 70 -4.68 11.40 1.63
CA TYR A 70 -5.40 12.62 1.35
C TYR A 70 -6.06 13.21 2.59
N MET A 71 -6.13 14.52 2.64
CA MET A 71 -6.84 15.22 3.72
C MET A 71 -8.30 14.77 3.79
N GLY A 72 -8.76 14.49 5.01
CA GLY A 72 -10.16 14.17 5.30
C GLY A 72 -10.56 12.72 5.05
N GLU A 73 -9.65 11.82 4.70
CA GLU A 73 -9.94 10.39 4.66
C GLU A 73 -10.21 9.84 6.05
N GLN A 74 -11.23 9.00 6.18
CA GLN A 74 -11.64 8.39 7.42
C GLN A 74 -12.02 6.92 7.18
N TYR A 75 -11.53 6.03 8.04
CA TYR A 75 -11.64 4.58 7.91
C TYR A 75 -12.43 3.96 9.08
N THR A 76 -13.51 4.61 9.52
CA THR A 76 -14.30 4.19 10.69
C THR A 76 -15.32 3.10 10.38
N ASP A 77 -15.97 3.18 9.24
CA ASP A 77 -17.03 2.27 8.78
C ASP A 77 -17.20 2.34 7.26
N PHE A 78 -17.96 1.41 6.69
CA PHE A 78 -18.17 1.32 5.23
C PHE A 78 -18.70 2.60 4.61
N GLU A 79 -19.70 3.23 5.23
CA GLU A 79 -20.33 4.44 4.71
C GLU A 79 -19.35 5.61 4.68
N THR A 80 -18.58 5.76 5.76
CA THR A 80 -17.57 6.82 5.89
C THR A 80 -16.43 6.62 4.89
N VAL A 81 -15.92 5.39 4.74
CA VAL A 81 -14.91 5.08 3.72
C VAL A 81 -15.44 5.39 2.32
N HIS A 82 -16.64 4.90 1.99
CA HIS A 82 -17.25 5.13 0.69
C HIS A 82 -17.38 6.63 0.35
N ARG A 83 -17.63 7.45 1.35
CA ARG A 83 -17.84 8.90 1.20
C ARG A 83 -16.53 9.69 1.22
N THR A 84 -15.48 9.22 1.90
CA THR A 84 -14.30 10.07 2.18
C THR A 84 -13.00 9.59 1.55
N VAL A 85 -12.88 8.30 1.19
CA VAL A 85 -11.60 7.73 0.75
C VAL A 85 -11.45 7.77 -0.77
N GLY A 86 -10.23 8.04 -1.22
CA GLY A 86 -9.84 8.01 -2.62
C GLY A 86 -10.50 9.12 -3.44
N PHE A 87 -10.96 8.77 -4.62
CA PHE A 87 -11.51 9.72 -5.60
C PHE A 87 -13.03 9.64 -5.77
N THR A 88 -13.72 9.01 -4.83
CA THR A 88 -15.19 8.85 -4.90
C THR A 88 -15.92 10.17 -4.72
N THR A 89 -15.38 11.10 -3.92
CA THR A 89 -15.96 12.42 -3.69
C THR A 89 -15.58 13.40 -4.80
N GLU A 90 -16.53 13.73 -5.67
CA GLU A 90 -16.32 14.59 -6.86
C GLU A 90 -15.64 15.92 -6.52
N GLY A 91 -16.13 16.62 -5.49
CA GLY A 91 -15.59 17.93 -5.08
C GLY A 91 -14.12 17.93 -4.61
N LEU A 92 -13.56 16.76 -4.29
CA LEU A 92 -12.17 16.60 -3.83
C LEU A 92 -11.24 16.02 -4.90
N ARG A 93 -11.78 15.51 -6.01
CA ARG A 93 -10.98 14.81 -7.05
C ARG A 93 -9.85 15.65 -7.62
N ALA A 94 -10.14 16.92 -7.97
CA ALA A 94 -9.14 17.80 -8.58
C ALA A 94 -7.94 18.03 -7.65
N GLU A 95 -8.20 18.28 -6.36
CA GLU A 95 -7.17 18.46 -5.34
C GLU A 95 -6.35 17.18 -5.14
N ARG A 96 -7.03 16.01 -5.01
CA ARG A 96 -6.38 14.71 -4.80
C ARG A 96 -5.54 14.28 -6.01
N ILE A 97 -6.01 14.54 -7.24
CA ILE A 97 -5.23 14.33 -8.46
C ILE A 97 -3.97 15.20 -8.44
N ALA A 98 -4.10 16.49 -8.10
CA ALA A 98 -2.95 17.39 -8.02
C ALA A 98 -1.96 16.94 -6.92
N ARG A 99 -2.47 16.47 -5.77
CA ARG A 99 -1.66 15.91 -4.69
C ARG A 99 -0.91 14.67 -5.15
N THR A 100 -1.59 13.71 -5.78
CA THR A 100 -0.97 12.48 -6.28
C THR A 100 0.16 12.77 -7.26
N LYS A 101 -0.03 13.73 -8.16
CA LYS A 101 1.02 14.15 -9.10
C LYS A 101 2.23 14.74 -8.38
N ARG A 102 2.02 15.60 -7.37
CA ARG A 102 3.12 16.14 -6.55
C ARG A 102 3.86 15.04 -5.80
N VAL A 103 3.14 14.06 -5.23
CA VAL A 103 3.77 12.90 -4.59
C VAL A 103 4.56 12.06 -5.59
N SER A 104 4.05 11.91 -6.82
CA SER A 104 4.80 11.26 -7.91
C SER A 104 6.10 11.99 -8.23
N ASP A 105 6.07 13.31 -8.35
CA ASP A 105 7.26 14.11 -8.65
C ASP A 105 8.27 14.05 -7.48
N PHE A 106 7.80 14.16 -6.24
CA PHE A 106 8.63 13.97 -5.04
C PHE A 106 9.26 12.57 -4.98
N ALA A 107 8.47 11.52 -5.22
CA ALA A 107 8.94 10.14 -5.25
C ALA A 107 9.99 9.92 -6.37
N HIS A 108 9.78 10.52 -7.55
CA HIS A 108 10.75 10.48 -8.65
C HIS A 108 12.10 11.09 -8.24
N ASP A 109 12.10 12.25 -7.62
CA ASP A 109 13.31 12.94 -7.15
C ASP A 109 14.06 12.17 -6.06
N LEU A 110 13.35 11.31 -5.31
CA LEU A 110 13.91 10.36 -4.34
C LEU A 110 14.35 9.03 -4.97
N GLY A 111 14.07 8.80 -6.26
CA GLY A 111 14.37 7.54 -6.94
C GLY A 111 13.40 6.41 -6.59
N ILE A 112 12.18 6.72 -6.16
CA ILE A 112 11.14 5.74 -5.79
C ILE A 112 10.34 5.35 -7.05
N PRO A 113 10.25 4.04 -7.40
CA PRO A 113 9.72 3.58 -8.68
C PRO A 113 8.19 3.46 -8.75
N GLY A 114 7.47 3.75 -7.67
CA GLY A 114 6.03 3.61 -7.63
C GLY A 114 5.33 4.62 -6.73
N VAL A 115 4.08 4.93 -7.07
CA VAL A 115 3.18 5.74 -6.24
C VAL A 115 1.90 4.97 -6.00
N SER A 116 1.57 4.73 -4.75
CA SER A 116 0.39 3.98 -4.31
C SER A 116 -0.65 4.89 -3.66
N CYS A 117 -1.92 4.52 -3.76
CA CYS A 117 -3.00 5.11 -2.97
C CYS A 117 -4.21 4.18 -2.92
N HIS A 118 -5.11 4.45 -1.99
CA HIS A 118 -6.49 3.97 -2.06
C HIS A 118 -7.27 4.79 -3.09
N ILE A 119 -7.88 4.12 -4.07
CA ILE A 119 -8.69 4.80 -5.09
C ILE A 119 -10.13 5.08 -4.60
N GLY A 120 -10.55 4.40 -3.55
CA GLY A 120 -11.93 4.34 -3.07
C GLY A 120 -12.69 3.17 -3.69
N PHE A 121 -13.98 3.07 -3.42
CA PHE A 121 -14.81 1.99 -3.96
C PHE A 121 -15.01 2.13 -5.48
N ILE A 122 -14.52 1.17 -6.23
CA ILE A 122 -14.75 1.07 -7.67
C ILE A 122 -16.14 0.43 -7.89
N PRO A 123 -17.09 1.10 -8.56
CA PRO A 123 -18.37 0.49 -8.90
C PRO A 123 -18.19 -0.78 -9.74
N SER A 124 -19.04 -1.78 -9.52
CA SER A 124 -19.04 -2.99 -10.34
C SER A 124 -19.71 -2.79 -11.72
N ASP A 125 -20.61 -1.82 -11.81
CA ASP A 125 -21.27 -1.46 -13.07
C ASP A 125 -20.41 -0.44 -13.84
N ARG A 126 -19.89 -0.86 -14.97
CA ARG A 126 -19.09 -0.02 -15.89
C ARG A 126 -19.87 1.13 -16.52
N GLY A 127 -21.21 1.07 -16.47
CA GLY A 127 -22.10 2.12 -16.94
C GLY A 127 -22.25 3.30 -15.99
N GLU A 128 -21.86 3.13 -14.73
CA GLU A 128 -21.91 4.20 -13.73
C GLU A 128 -20.95 5.34 -14.06
N ILE A 129 -21.43 6.57 -13.87
CA ILE A 129 -20.61 7.77 -14.10
C ILE A 129 -19.34 7.73 -13.23
N LEU A 130 -19.47 7.33 -11.96
CA LEU A 130 -18.32 7.20 -11.05
C LEU A 130 -17.26 6.22 -11.59
N TYR A 131 -17.68 5.07 -12.15
CA TYR A 131 -16.74 4.13 -12.74
C TYR A 131 -15.93 4.76 -13.89
N GLN A 132 -16.62 5.47 -14.78
CA GLN A 132 -16.00 6.14 -15.93
C GLN A 132 -15.04 7.24 -15.48
N ASP A 133 -15.44 8.05 -14.51
CA ASP A 133 -14.61 9.10 -13.91
C ASP A 133 -13.35 8.51 -13.27
N LEU A 134 -13.49 7.45 -12.45
CA LEU A 134 -12.36 6.76 -11.82
C LEU A 134 -11.42 6.18 -12.86
N ARG A 135 -11.93 5.55 -13.91
CA ARG A 135 -11.13 5.02 -15.01
C ARG A 135 -10.30 6.13 -15.69
N ASP A 136 -10.93 7.25 -16.03
CA ASP A 136 -10.28 8.29 -16.82
C ASP A 136 -9.28 9.11 -15.97
N LEU A 137 -9.58 9.36 -14.69
CA LEU A 137 -8.60 9.95 -13.77
C LEU A 137 -7.41 9.00 -13.52
N THR A 138 -7.66 7.69 -13.39
CA THR A 138 -6.59 6.69 -13.22
C THR A 138 -5.67 6.67 -14.43
N ARG A 139 -6.20 6.76 -15.65
CA ARG A 139 -5.40 6.94 -16.87
C ARG A 139 -4.49 8.16 -16.79
N SER A 140 -5.06 9.30 -16.36
CA SER A 140 -4.28 10.55 -16.21
C SER A 140 -3.16 10.42 -15.18
N LEU A 141 -3.39 9.71 -14.08
CA LEU A 141 -2.37 9.46 -13.06
C LEU A 141 -1.30 8.48 -13.57
N CYS A 142 -1.70 7.40 -14.24
CA CYS A 142 -0.75 6.49 -14.90
C CYS A 142 0.11 7.21 -15.94
N ASP A 143 -0.48 8.09 -16.74
CA ASP A 143 0.23 8.84 -17.77
C ASP A 143 1.22 9.85 -17.15
N HIS A 144 0.90 10.42 -15.97
CA HIS A 144 1.83 11.26 -15.21
C HIS A 144 2.97 10.45 -14.60
N CYS A 145 2.66 9.37 -13.86
CA CYS A 145 3.66 8.47 -13.28
C CYS A 145 4.57 7.88 -14.37
N GLY A 146 4.03 7.56 -15.54
CA GLY A 146 4.79 7.05 -16.67
C GLY A 146 5.85 8.02 -17.22
N LYS A 147 5.65 9.34 -17.08
CA LYS A 147 6.68 10.35 -17.43
C LYS A 147 7.86 10.36 -16.44
N ASN A 148 7.61 9.88 -15.24
CA ASN A 148 8.58 9.74 -14.16
C ASN A 148 9.17 8.33 -14.09
N ASP A 149 8.94 7.47 -15.11
CA ASP A 149 9.31 6.06 -15.13
C ASP A 149 8.76 5.26 -13.93
N GLN A 150 7.59 5.66 -13.41
CA GLN A 150 6.95 5.07 -12.25
C GLN A 150 5.71 4.24 -12.60
N SER A 151 5.42 3.26 -11.75
CA SER A 151 4.10 2.63 -11.70
C SER A 151 3.13 3.44 -10.85
N PHE A 152 1.87 3.53 -11.29
CA PHE A 152 0.77 3.91 -10.41
C PHE A 152 0.17 2.64 -9.81
N VAL A 153 0.00 2.60 -8.50
CA VAL A 153 -0.25 1.36 -7.76
C VAL A 153 -1.52 1.49 -6.94
N LEU A 154 -2.50 0.62 -7.20
CA LEU A 154 -3.76 0.58 -6.44
C LEU A 154 -3.62 -0.38 -5.26
N GLU A 155 -4.00 0.06 -4.09
CA GLU A 155 -4.04 -0.82 -2.92
C GLU A 155 -5.36 -1.59 -2.87
N THR A 156 -5.29 -2.90 -2.59
CA THR A 156 -6.47 -3.75 -2.46
C THR A 156 -7.21 -3.48 -1.15
N GLY A 157 -8.51 -3.72 -1.16
CA GLY A 157 -9.33 -3.65 0.06
C GLY A 157 -10.82 -3.53 -0.24
N GLN A 158 -11.25 -2.44 -0.83
CA GLN A 158 -12.66 -2.07 -0.92
C GLN A 158 -13.45 -2.93 -1.92
N GLU A 159 -12.87 -3.30 -3.04
CA GLU A 159 -13.52 -4.07 -4.09
C GLU A 159 -13.02 -5.51 -4.19
N SER A 160 -13.81 -6.36 -4.83
CA SER A 160 -13.37 -7.72 -5.13
C SER A 160 -12.24 -7.74 -6.17
N ALA A 161 -11.40 -8.77 -6.12
CA ALA A 161 -10.33 -8.95 -7.11
C ALA A 161 -10.82 -8.98 -8.56
N ALA A 162 -12.03 -9.50 -8.80
CA ALA A 162 -12.62 -9.54 -10.14
C ALA A 162 -12.99 -8.14 -10.64
N VAL A 163 -13.55 -7.28 -9.78
CA VAL A 163 -13.83 -5.87 -10.11
C VAL A 163 -12.53 -5.12 -10.38
N LEU A 164 -11.53 -5.27 -9.50
CA LEU A 164 -10.25 -4.59 -9.67
C LEU A 164 -9.54 -5.05 -10.95
N LEU A 165 -9.48 -6.35 -11.24
CA LEU A 165 -8.87 -6.87 -12.47
C LEU A 165 -9.57 -6.33 -13.73
N SER A 166 -10.91 -6.27 -13.71
CA SER A 166 -11.71 -5.71 -14.78
C SER A 166 -11.41 -4.22 -14.98
N PHE A 167 -11.33 -3.47 -13.90
CA PHE A 167 -10.98 -2.06 -13.92
C PHE A 167 -9.58 -1.80 -14.47
N ILE A 168 -8.58 -2.59 -14.06
CA ILE A 168 -7.20 -2.52 -14.58
C ILE A 168 -7.21 -2.72 -16.11
N GLY A 169 -7.98 -3.71 -16.60
CA GLY A 169 -8.15 -3.95 -18.03
C GLY A 169 -8.77 -2.76 -18.75
N ASP A 170 -9.79 -2.13 -18.17
CA ASP A 170 -10.46 -0.98 -18.78
C ASP A 170 -9.64 0.32 -18.72
N VAL A 171 -8.78 0.49 -17.71
CA VAL A 171 -7.81 1.61 -17.65
C VAL A 171 -6.78 1.48 -18.79
N ASP A 172 -6.37 0.27 -19.13
CA ASP A 172 -5.45 -0.02 -20.24
C ASP A 172 -4.15 0.80 -20.17
N ARG A 173 -3.47 0.70 -19.02
CA ARG A 173 -2.13 1.28 -18.81
C ARG A 173 -1.19 0.22 -18.22
N LYS A 174 -0.07 -0.05 -18.89
CA LYS A 174 0.90 -1.09 -18.50
C LYS A 174 1.55 -0.83 -17.14
N ASN A 175 1.66 0.43 -16.75
CA ASN A 175 2.21 0.87 -15.48
C ASN A 175 1.16 0.97 -14.35
N LEU A 176 -0.10 0.57 -14.58
CA LEU A 176 -1.07 0.37 -13.51
C LEU A 176 -0.80 -0.98 -12.84
N LYS A 177 -0.51 -0.94 -11.55
CA LYS A 177 -0.10 -2.09 -10.75
C LYS A 177 -0.92 -2.18 -9.46
N VAL A 178 -0.63 -3.21 -8.65
CA VAL A 178 -1.33 -3.49 -7.40
C VAL A 178 -0.33 -3.60 -6.26
N ASN A 179 -0.63 -2.90 -5.15
CA ASN A 179 -0.13 -3.18 -3.82
C ASN A 179 -1.15 -4.09 -3.14
N PHE A 180 -0.77 -5.32 -2.87
CA PHE A 180 -1.72 -6.30 -2.35
C PHE A 180 -1.70 -6.32 -0.82
N ASP A 181 -2.78 -5.86 -0.21
CA ASP A 181 -3.02 -5.96 1.22
C ASP A 181 -4.11 -7.02 1.50
N PRO A 182 -3.74 -8.18 2.07
CA PRO A 182 -4.69 -9.24 2.37
C PRO A 182 -5.60 -8.90 3.56
N ALA A 183 -5.13 -8.10 4.52
CA ALA A 183 -5.89 -7.72 5.71
C ALA A 183 -7.02 -6.74 5.37
N ASN A 184 -6.77 -5.82 4.46
CA ASN A 184 -7.82 -4.93 3.98
C ASN A 184 -8.98 -5.73 3.38
N MET A 185 -8.70 -6.82 2.65
CA MET A 185 -9.78 -7.68 2.12
C MET A 185 -10.60 -8.37 3.22
N ILE A 186 -9.97 -8.75 4.34
CA ILE A 186 -10.66 -9.25 5.53
C ILE A 186 -11.52 -8.16 6.15
N MET A 187 -10.96 -6.97 6.35
CA MET A 187 -11.67 -5.85 6.98
C MET A 187 -12.87 -5.38 6.16
N TYR A 188 -12.73 -5.31 4.84
CA TYR A 188 -13.80 -4.92 3.92
C TYR A 188 -14.70 -6.06 3.48
N GLN A 189 -14.41 -7.32 3.85
CA GLN A 189 -15.15 -8.51 3.41
C GLN A 189 -15.26 -8.59 1.87
N SER A 190 -14.22 -8.14 1.15
CA SER A 190 -14.23 -8.04 -0.30
C SER A 190 -13.86 -9.36 -1.02
N GLY A 191 -13.51 -10.40 -0.28
CA GLY A 191 -13.24 -11.73 -0.80
C GLY A 191 -12.18 -12.50 -0.01
N ASP A 192 -11.87 -13.71 -0.47
CA ASP A 192 -10.80 -14.54 0.07
C ASP A 192 -9.44 -14.03 -0.42
N PRO A 193 -8.50 -13.65 0.47
CA PRO A 193 -7.23 -13.04 0.07
C PRO A 193 -6.36 -13.94 -0.81
N LEU A 194 -6.34 -15.26 -0.58
CA LEU A 194 -5.50 -16.17 -1.36
C LEU A 194 -6.03 -16.32 -2.80
N ASN A 195 -7.34 -16.42 -2.95
CA ASN A 195 -7.95 -16.44 -4.28
C ASN A 195 -7.76 -15.12 -5.00
N ALA A 196 -7.91 -13.99 -4.30
CA ALA A 196 -7.68 -12.66 -4.85
C ALA A 196 -6.25 -12.47 -5.33
N LEU A 197 -5.26 -12.94 -4.54
CA LEU A 197 -3.85 -12.88 -4.90
C LEU A 197 -3.59 -13.63 -6.22
N ARG A 198 -4.17 -14.83 -6.41
CA ARG A 198 -4.04 -15.59 -7.67
C ARG A 198 -4.61 -14.83 -8.86
N VAL A 199 -5.78 -14.22 -8.67
CA VAL A 199 -6.48 -13.45 -9.73
C VAL A 199 -5.66 -12.23 -10.14
N LEU A 200 -5.04 -11.52 -9.19
CA LEU A 200 -4.33 -10.27 -9.42
C LEU A 200 -2.82 -10.44 -9.63
N SER A 201 -2.28 -11.65 -9.52
CA SER A 201 -0.83 -11.95 -9.43
C SER A 201 0.03 -11.28 -10.49
N SER A 202 -0.43 -11.19 -11.74
CA SER A 202 0.30 -10.54 -12.85
C SER A 202 0.44 -9.00 -12.69
N HIS A 203 -0.34 -8.41 -11.81
CA HIS A 203 -0.34 -6.96 -11.54
C HIS A 203 0.30 -6.61 -10.19
N VAL A 204 0.48 -7.59 -9.29
CA VAL A 204 1.04 -7.36 -7.95
C VAL A 204 2.53 -7.09 -8.05
N ILE A 205 2.96 -5.91 -7.61
CA ILE A 205 4.37 -5.51 -7.53
C ILE A 205 4.86 -5.27 -6.09
N SER A 206 3.93 -5.06 -5.18
CA SER A 206 4.20 -4.89 -3.76
C SER A 206 3.12 -5.53 -2.91
N VAL A 207 3.43 -5.86 -1.67
CA VAL A 207 2.48 -6.43 -0.73
C VAL A 207 2.62 -5.79 0.65
N HIS A 208 1.51 -5.71 1.38
CA HIS A 208 1.51 -5.49 2.81
C HIS A 208 1.43 -6.83 3.56
N CYS A 209 2.29 -6.98 4.55
CA CYS A 209 2.18 -8.02 5.57
C CYS A 209 1.43 -7.40 6.75
N LYS A 210 0.12 -7.51 6.69
CA LYS A 210 -0.86 -6.99 7.64
C LYS A 210 -1.84 -8.11 7.98
N ASP A 211 -2.44 -8.10 9.16
CA ASP A 211 -3.41 -9.11 9.57
C ASP A 211 -4.61 -8.47 10.26
N ALA A 212 -5.76 -9.10 10.17
CA ALA A 212 -7.00 -8.53 10.66
C ALA A 212 -8.03 -9.62 11.02
N HIS A 213 -9.01 -9.22 11.82
CA HIS A 213 -10.22 -9.98 12.10
C HIS A 213 -11.39 -9.47 11.28
N PHE A 214 -12.25 -10.39 10.83
CA PHE A 214 -13.52 -10.01 10.21
C PHE A 214 -14.37 -9.19 11.16
N PRO A 215 -15.18 -8.25 10.64
CA PRO A 215 -16.16 -7.56 11.47
C PRO A 215 -17.24 -8.54 11.96
N ALA A 216 -17.88 -8.20 13.07
CA ALA A 216 -19.03 -8.97 13.53
C ALA A 216 -20.11 -8.98 12.43
N LYS A 217 -20.68 -10.15 12.16
CA LYS A 217 -21.67 -10.34 11.09
C LYS A 217 -22.85 -9.39 11.25
N GLY A 218 -23.12 -8.61 10.20
CA GLY A 218 -24.24 -7.66 10.17
C GLY A 218 -24.04 -6.38 10.97
N SER A 219 -22.81 -6.10 11.46
CA SER A 219 -22.53 -4.87 12.22
C SER A 219 -22.50 -3.60 11.38
N GLY A 220 -22.25 -3.70 10.08
CA GLY A 220 -21.98 -2.54 9.21
C GLY A 220 -20.61 -1.88 9.46
N LEU A 221 -19.81 -2.41 10.39
CA LEU A 221 -18.49 -1.93 10.72
C LEU A 221 -17.43 -2.62 9.86
N LEU A 222 -16.28 -2.01 9.75
CA LEU A 222 -15.08 -2.65 9.21
C LEU A 222 -14.55 -3.71 10.17
N GLY A 223 -13.76 -4.65 9.67
CA GLY A 223 -12.93 -5.51 10.48
C GLY A 223 -11.90 -4.73 11.29
N SER A 224 -11.18 -5.41 12.15
CA SER A 224 -10.16 -4.78 13.00
C SER A 224 -8.79 -5.34 12.71
N GLU A 225 -7.82 -4.46 12.50
CA GLU A 225 -6.42 -4.83 12.38
C GLU A 225 -5.89 -5.43 13.69
N CYS A 226 -4.99 -6.38 13.58
CA CYS A 226 -4.33 -7.03 14.72
C CYS A 226 -2.83 -7.23 14.47
N VAL A 227 -2.13 -7.79 15.45
CA VAL A 227 -0.71 -8.14 15.29
C VAL A 227 -0.56 -9.21 14.20
N LEU A 228 0.40 -9.05 13.33
CA LEU A 228 0.67 -9.96 12.21
C LEU A 228 0.77 -11.42 12.68
N GLY A 229 -0.15 -12.26 12.23
CA GLY A 229 -0.26 -13.68 12.56
C GLY A 229 -1.26 -14.01 13.67
N ASP A 230 -1.96 -13.02 14.22
CA ASP A 230 -3.03 -13.22 15.19
C ASP A 230 -4.43 -13.09 14.54
N GLY A 231 -4.49 -12.79 13.24
CA GLY A 231 -5.72 -12.59 12.49
C GLY A 231 -6.10 -13.76 11.59
N GLU A 232 -6.91 -13.45 10.58
CA GLU A 232 -7.60 -14.44 9.74
C GLU A 232 -7.05 -14.50 8.29
N VAL A 233 -5.94 -13.77 8.01
CA VAL A 233 -5.28 -13.79 6.68
C VAL A 233 -4.60 -15.12 6.39
N ASN A 234 -4.14 -15.85 7.41
CA ASN A 234 -3.28 -17.03 7.26
C ASN A 234 -1.95 -16.70 6.58
N ILE A 235 -1.14 -15.86 7.22
CA ILE A 235 0.13 -15.37 6.69
C ILE A 235 1.08 -16.46 6.17
N PRO A 236 1.26 -17.62 6.82
CA PRO A 236 2.09 -18.68 6.25
C PRO A 236 1.61 -19.19 4.88
N ALA A 237 0.29 -19.34 4.70
CA ALA A 237 -0.28 -19.71 3.40
C ALA A 237 -0.12 -18.59 2.37
N PHE A 238 -0.27 -17.33 2.78
CA PHE A 238 -0.03 -16.15 1.92
C PHE A 238 1.42 -16.09 1.42
N LEU A 239 2.41 -16.28 2.30
CA LEU A 239 3.82 -16.31 1.92
C LEU A 239 4.15 -17.46 0.94
N LYS A 240 3.57 -18.65 1.20
CA LYS A 240 3.70 -19.79 0.30
C LYS A 240 3.14 -19.48 -1.08
N GLU A 241 1.95 -18.90 -1.15
CA GLU A 241 1.30 -18.51 -2.39
C GLU A 241 2.12 -17.47 -3.17
N LEU A 242 2.65 -16.44 -2.49
CA LEU A 242 3.54 -15.43 -3.10
C LEU A 242 4.76 -16.10 -3.77
N ARG A 243 5.39 -17.05 -3.08
CA ARG A 243 6.51 -17.81 -3.65
C ARG A 243 6.10 -18.61 -4.89
N GLU A 244 4.99 -19.33 -4.81
CA GLU A 244 4.49 -20.19 -5.90
C GLU A 244 4.12 -19.35 -7.14
N LEU A 245 3.64 -18.13 -6.94
CA LEU A 245 3.37 -17.15 -7.99
C LEU A 245 4.63 -16.41 -8.49
N GLY A 246 5.79 -16.68 -7.88
CA GLY A 246 7.06 -16.08 -8.29
C GLY A 246 7.26 -14.62 -7.89
N TYR A 247 6.55 -14.15 -6.85
CA TYR A 247 6.72 -12.80 -6.32
C TYR A 247 8.16 -12.54 -5.87
N LYS A 248 8.71 -11.37 -6.22
CA LYS A 248 10.10 -10.97 -5.93
C LYS A 248 10.21 -9.68 -5.12
N GLY A 249 9.10 -8.99 -4.90
CA GLY A 249 9.08 -7.73 -4.15
C GLY A 249 9.33 -7.93 -2.65
N ALA A 250 9.40 -6.82 -1.92
CA ALA A 250 9.55 -6.84 -0.47
C ALA A 250 8.25 -7.28 0.24
N LEU A 251 8.40 -7.81 1.46
CA LEU A 251 7.33 -8.11 2.40
C LEU A 251 7.22 -6.93 3.38
N SER A 252 6.45 -5.91 3.04
CA SER A 252 6.34 -4.70 3.84
C SER A 252 5.34 -4.89 4.97
N ILE A 253 5.81 -4.93 6.22
CA ILE A 253 4.92 -4.93 7.38
C ILE A 253 4.22 -3.58 7.43
N GLU A 254 2.90 -3.60 7.58
CA GLU A 254 2.09 -2.44 7.91
C GLU A 254 1.39 -2.65 9.24
N ARG A 255 1.38 -1.61 10.08
CA ARG A 255 0.72 -1.62 11.39
C ARG A 255 0.24 -0.21 11.74
N GLU A 256 -1.08 -0.05 11.87
CA GLU A 256 -1.75 1.24 12.10
C GLU A 256 -2.17 1.45 13.57
N GLU A 257 -1.57 0.73 14.51
CA GLU A 257 -1.79 0.93 15.94
C GLU A 257 -1.45 2.37 16.35
N PRO A 258 -2.39 3.14 16.93
CA PRO A 258 -2.16 4.54 17.27
C PRO A 258 -1.16 4.73 18.43
N ASP A 259 -1.10 3.79 19.37
CA ASP A 259 -0.09 3.81 20.43
C ASP A 259 1.29 3.45 19.85
N GLU A 260 2.22 4.40 19.87
CA GLU A 260 3.53 4.25 19.25
C GLU A 260 4.37 3.13 19.89
N VAL A 261 4.32 2.98 21.22
CA VAL A 261 5.08 1.94 21.94
C VAL A 261 4.54 0.56 21.58
N LYS A 262 3.22 0.42 21.56
CA LYS A 262 2.55 -0.81 21.17
C LYS A 262 2.79 -1.11 19.69
N ARG A 263 2.65 -0.11 18.82
CA ARG A 263 2.93 -0.27 17.37
C ARG A 263 4.33 -0.80 17.12
N LEU A 264 5.35 -0.24 17.78
CA LEU A 264 6.73 -0.69 17.65
C LEU A 264 6.93 -2.13 18.17
N ALA A 265 6.28 -2.49 19.28
CA ALA A 265 6.30 -3.86 19.79
C ALA A 265 5.64 -4.85 18.83
N ASP A 266 4.50 -4.49 18.25
CA ASP A 266 3.77 -5.29 17.27
C ASP A 266 4.59 -5.48 15.98
N ILE A 267 5.26 -4.44 15.49
CA ILE A 267 6.17 -4.52 14.33
C ILE A 267 7.33 -5.49 14.61
N LYS A 268 7.97 -5.40 15.78
CA LYS A 268 9.05 -6.31 16.19
C LYS A 268 8.57 -7.77 16.25
N ALA A 269 7.37 -7.99 16.76
CA ALA A 269 6.74 -9.31 16.76
C ALA A 269 6.49 -9.81 15.33
N GLY A 270 5.97 -8.94 14.45
CA GLY A 270 5.76 -9.24 13.03
C GLY A 270 7.06 -9.61 12.30
N ILE A 271 8.14 -8.85 12.50
CA ILE A 271 9.46 -9.16 11.95
C ILE A 271 9.94 -10.55 12.39
N SER A 272 9.81 -10.84 13.69
CA SER A 272 10.22 -12.14 14.26
C SER A 272 9.43 -13.29 13.65
N ARG A 273 8.09 -13.13 13.52
CA ARG A 273 7.19 -14.11 12.91
C ARG A 273 7.52 -14.34 11.44
N LEU A 274 7.71 -13.27 10.65
CA LEU A 274 8.07 -13.37 9.23
C LEU A 274 9.42 -14.08 9.04
N LYS A 275 10.44 -13.75 9.84
CA LYS A 275 11.74 -14.43 9.81
C LYS A 275 11.58 -15.95 10.04
N LYS A 276 10.80 -16.33 11.04
CA LYS A 276 10.51 -17.75 11.34
C LYS A 276 9.79 -18.42 10.17
N TRP A 277 8.70 -17.85 9.68
CA TRP A 277 7.94 -18.45 8.58
C TRP A 277 8.75 -18.55 7.29
N LYS A 278 9.62 -17.57 7.00
CA LYS A 278 10.53 -17.65 5.86
C LYS A 278 11.47 -18.86 5.99
N VAL A 279 12.05 -19.09 7.15
CA VAL A 279 12.88 -20.29 7.41
C VAL A 279 12.06 -21.57 7.26
N ASP A 280 10.89 -21.64 7.88
CA ASP A 280 10.02 -22.83 7.85
C ASP A 280 9.55 -23.16 6.42
N LEU A 281 9.42 -22.17 5.57
CA LEU A 281 9.00 -22.30 4.17
C LEU A 281 10.17 -22.41 3.17
N GLY A 282 11.41 -22.22 3.60
CA GLY A 282 12.59 -22.21 2.74
C GLY A 282 12.65 -21.00 1.78
N LEU A 283 12.32 -19.82 2.31
CA LEU A 283 12.28 -18.51 1.60
C LEU A 283 13.52 -17.69 1.92
#